data_857498015f6d53358ac9230d48249d37
#
_entry.id   857498015f6d53358ac9230d48249d37
#
_cell.length_a   1.000
_cell.length_b   1.000
_cell.length_c   1.000
_cell.angle_alpha   90.00
_cell.angle_beta   90.00
_cell.angle_gamma   90.00
#
_symmetry.space_group_name_H-M   'P 1'
#
loop_
_entity.id
_entity.type
_entity.pdbx_description
1 polymer ?
#
loop_
_entity_poly.entity_id
_entity_poly.type
_entity_poly.pdbx_seq_one_letter_code
_entity_poly.pdbx_strand_id
1 'polypeptide(L)'
;IEEFRELAKTGQPFCATLLTVSNHKPFTYPKGRIPEDPDWKRREHAVKYSDYALGQFFRAARKEAFWTNTIFAVVADHGSRVYGSQSIPIRSYEIPLLVVGPAVVKGPGRVARLGGSLDVPTTLLGMIGRPYRSMFFGRDLLAGETERDRAWLNHNRDIGMLARDRLVVLGLKRTVEFYQGDPKGAELTPLEQPTDADRELELDTTAIYQVADDLYMHRLYRIDADPRELPAKAALPVER
;
A
#
# COMPACT_ATOMS: atom_id res chain seq x y z
N ILE A 1 4.27 22.61 0.56
CA ILE A 1 4.70 23.06 1.90
C ILE A 1 3.76 24.18 2.39
N GLU A 2 3.49 25.21 1.59
CA GLU A 2 2.63 26.33 1.98
C GLU A 2 1.25 25.85 2.46
N GLU A 3 0.56 25.04 1.68
CA GLU A 3 -0.74 24.48 2.05
C GLU A 3 -0.69 23.72 3.40
N PHE A 4 0.35 22.91 3.62
CA PHE A 4 0.49 22.19 4.90
C PHE A 4 0.77 23.13 6.07
N ARG A 5 1.46 24.24 5.82
CA ARG A 5 1.66 25.28 6.82
C ARG A 5 0.34 25.94 7.22
N GLU A 6 -0.52 26.24 6.26
CA GLU A 6 -1.84 26.82 6.52
C GLU A 6 -2.75 25.83 7.26
N LEU A 7 -2.80 24.56 6.82
CA LEU A 7 -3.54 23.52 7.53
C LEU A 7 -3.05 23.35 8.97
N ALA A 8 -1.73 23.35 9.20
CA ALA A 8 -1.17 23.22 10.53
C ALA A 8 -1.51 24.38 11.48
N LYS A 9 -1.68 25.60 10.95
CA LYS A 9 -2.09 26.77 11.75
C LYS A 9 -3.49 26.63 12.33
N THR A 10 -4.35 25.79 11.74
CA THR A 10 -5.70 25.57 12.25
C THR A 10 -5.71 24.84 13.60
N GLY A 11 -4.62 24.17 13.97
CA GLY A 11 -4.54 23.30 15.15
C GLY A 11 -5.37 22.04 15.06
N GLN A 12 -6.04 21.79 13.93
CA GLN A 12 -6.84 20.59 13.71
C GLN A 12 -6.00 19.50 13.03
N PRO A 13 -6.18 18.22 13.39
CA PRO A 13 -5.59 17.12 12.65
C PRO A 13 -6.08 17.11 11.20
N PHE A 14 -5.19 16.86 10.25
CA PHE A 14 -5.54 16.73 8.84
C PHE A 14 -4.83 15.53 8.21
N CYS A 15 -5.41 15.02 7.14
CA CYS A 15 -4.81 14.05 6.25
C CYS A 15 -4.75 14.65 4.84
N ALA A 16 -3.58 14.59 4.22
CA ALA A 16 -3.39 15.10 2.87
C ALA A 16 -2.73 14.03 1.99
N THR A 17 -3.27 13.84 0.80
CA THR A 17 -2.70 12.94 -0.21
C THR A 17 -2.22 13.75 -1.40
N LEU A 18 -0.96 13.57 -1.78
CA LEU A 18 -0.35 14.19 -2.95
C LEU A 18 -0.09 13.12 -4.01
N LEU A 19 -0.74 13.24 -5.16
CA LEU A 19 -0.45 12.41 -6.31
C LEU A 19 0.61 13.09 -7.18
N THR A 20 1.74 12.40 -7.42
CA THR A 20 2.79 12.90 -8.31
C THR A 20 2.59 12.33 -9.72
N VAL A 21 2.99 13.09 -10.75
CA VAL A 21 2.71 12.71 -12.16
C VAL A 21 3.96 12.56 -13.03
N SER A 22 5.14 12.95 -12.55
CA SER A 22 6.36 12.99 -13.38
C SER A 22 6.79 11.61 -13.89
N ASN A 23 6.47 10.53 -13.17
CA ASN A 23 6.76 9.15 -13.58
C ASN A 23 5.78 8.58 -14.61
N HIS A 24 4.72 9.33 -14.96
CA HIS A 24 3.80 8.95 -16.03
C HIS A 24 4.27 9.47 -17.39
N LYS A 25 3.92 8.77 -18.47
CA LYS A 25 4.17 9.26 -19.83
C LYS A 25 3.51 10.64 -20.02
N PRO A 26 4.17 11.58 -20.66
CA PRO A 26 5.40 11.49 -21.49
C PRO A 26 6.73 11.64 -20.72
N PHE A 27 6.79 11.44 -19.40
CA PHE A 27 8.00 11.52 -18.57
C PHE A 27 8.67 12.90 -18.58
N THR A 28 7.84 13.94 -18.48
CA THR A 28 8.29 15.33 -18.47
C THR A 28 8.48 15.85 -17.04
N TYR A 29 9.39 16.79 -16.89
CA TYR A 29 9.67 17.49 -15.64
C TYR A 29 10.27 18.88 -15.95
N PRO A 30 10.27 19.83 -14.99
CA PRO A 30 10.83 21.16 -15.20
C PRO A 30 12.34 21.13 -15.53
N LYS A 31 12.73 21.85 -16.61
CA LYS A 31 14.12 21.97 -17.05
C LYS A 31 15.03 22.58 -15.97
N GLY A 32 16.27 22.16 -15.90
CA GLY A 32 17.27 22.70 -14.99
C GLY A 32 17.15 22.24 -13.54
N ARG A 33 16.28 21.26 -13.23
CA ARG A 33 16.15 20.68 -11.88
C ARG A 33 17.10 19.51 -11.63
N ILE A 34 17.42 18.78 -12.67
CA ILE A 34 18.44 17.74 -12.74
C ILE A 34 19.27 17.98 -13.99
N PRO A 35 20.47 17.37 -14.13
CA PRO A 35 21.33 17.58 -15.30
C PRO A 35 20.72 17.13 -16.63
N GLU A 36 19.88 16.12 -16.60
CA GLU A 36 19.28 15.52 -17.79
C GLU A 36 18.19 16.41 -18.38
N ASP A 37 18.11 16.46 -19.72
CA ASP A 37 17.11 17.26 -20.42
C ASP A 37 15.74 16.54 -20.43
N PRO A 38 14.66 17.17 -19.94
CA PRO A 38 13.32 16.59 -19.94
C PRO A 38 12.78 16.28 -21.34
N ASP A 39 13.30 16.93 -22.39
CA ASP A 39 12.87 16.71 -23.76
C ASP A 39 13.27 15.31 -24.29
N TRP A 40 14.20 14.61 -23.60
CA TRP A 40 14.51 13.21 -23.91
C TRP A 40 13.39 12.23 -23.50
N LYS A 41 12.45 12.65 -22.66
CA LYS A 41 11.24 11.88 -22.27
C LYS A 41 11.56 10.46 -21.80
N ARG A 42 12.61 10.31 -21.01
CA ARG A 42 13.06 9.01 -20.49
C ARG A 42 12.52 8.75 -19.09
N ARG A 43 12.07 7.51 -18.86
CA ARG A 43 11.53 7.11 -17.55
C ARG A 43 12.58 7.24 -16.44
N GLU A 44 13.79 6.78 -16.68
CA GLU A 44 14.88 6.84 -15.71
C GLU A 44 15.20 8.27 -15.27
N HIS A 45 15.08 9.25 -16.17
CA HIS A 45 15.25 10.66 -15.83
C HIS A 45 14.07 11.21 -15.01
N ALA A 46 12.85 10.77 -15.33
CA ALA A 46 11.67 11.15 -14.55
C ALA A 46 11.73 10.58 -13.13
N VAL A 47 12.20 9.35 -12.95
CA VAL A 47 12.43 8.75 -11.62
C VAL A 47 13.48 9.55 -10.84
N LYS A 48 14.61 9.90 -11.47
CA LYS A 48 15.64 10.74 -10.86
C LYS A 48 15.10 12.11 -10.46
N TYR A 49 14.26 12.72 -11.30
CA TYR A 49 13.61 13.98 -10.95
C TYR A 49 12.64 13.82 -9.77
N SER A 50 11.87 12.73 -9.71
CA SER A 50 10.96 12.47 -8.61
C SER A 50 11.70 12.29 -7.29
N ASP A 51 12.83 11.60 -7.28
CA ASP A 51 13.72 11.48 -6.13
C ASP A 51 14.26 12.85 -5.70
N TYR A 52 14.75 13.65 -6.65
CA TYR A 52 15.18 15.02 -6.40
C TYR A 52 14.06 15.85 -5.75
N ALA A 53 12.85 15.81 -6.32
CA ALA A 53 11.70 16.59 -5.84
C ALA A 53 11.29 16.16 -4.43
N LEU A 54 11.25 14.85 -4.16
CA LEU A 54 10.98 14.29 -2.84
C LEU A 54 12.06 14.73 -1.83
N GLY A 55 13.33 14.70 -2.23
CA GLY A 55 14.42 15.20 -1.41
C GLY A 55 14.29 16.68 -1.08
N GLN A 56 13.86 17.52 -2.04
CA GLN A 56 13.59 18.95 -1.80
C GLN A 56 12.41 19.14 -0.83
N PHE A 57 11.34 18.35 -1.02
CA PHE A 57 10.19 18.38 -0.13
C PHE A 57 10.61 18.10 1.33
N PHE A 58 11.33 17.03 1.58
CA PHE A 58 11.75 16.67 2.93
C PHE A 58 12.75 17.70 3.55
N ARG A 59 13.64 18.26 2.73
CA ARG A 59 14.54 19.35 3.21
C ARG A 59 13.77 20.60 3.64
N ALA A 60 12.67 20.92 2.93
CA ALA A 60 11.81 22.03 3.29
C ALA A 60 10.94 21.69 4.51
N ALA A 61 10.28 20.53 4.49
CA ALA A 61 9.38 20.09 5.55
C ALA A 61 10.05 20.00 6.93
N ARG A 62 11.33 19.59 6.97
CA ARG A 62 12.11 19.52 8.21
C ARG A 62 12.27 20.86 8.93
N LYS A 63 12.07 21.98 8.25
CA LYS A 63 12.16 23.33 8.80
C LYS A 63 10.82 23.86 9.32
N GLU A 64 9.75 23.12 9.10
CA GLU A 64 8.38 23.53 9.40
C GLU A 64 7.95 23.04 10.79
N ALA A 65 7.09 23.81 11.44
CA ALA A 65 6.57 23.46 12.76
C ALA A 65 5.77 22.14 12.77
N PHE A 66 5.12 21.79 11.66
CA PHE A 66 4.36 20.55 11.55
C PHE A 66 5.24 19.30 11.43
N TRP A 67 6.54 19.42 11.17
CA TRP A 67 7.43 18.30 10.92
C TRP A 67 7.40 17.25 12.04
N THR A 68 7.52 17.68 13.29
CA THR A 68 7.59 16.78 14.45
C THR A 68 6.28 16.10 14.78
N ASN A 69 5.15 16.61 14.26
CA ASN A 69 3.80 16.09 14.54
C ASN A 69 3.14 15.52 13.28
N THR A 70 3.94 15.04 12.31
CA THR A 70 3.41 14.52 11.06
C THR A 70 4.01 13.15 10.74
N ILE A 71 3.18 12.23 10.26
CA ILE A 71 3.59 10.96 9.64
C ILE A 71 3.53 11.16 8.13
N PHE A 72 4.64 10.95 7.46
CA PHE A 72 4.76 11.00 6.01
C PHE A 72 4.84 9.58 5.48
N ALA A 73 3.92 9.19 4.61
CA ALA A 73 3.96 7.94 3.89
C ALA A 73 4.22 8.22 2.41
N VAL A 74 5.27 7.61 1.87
CA VAL A 74 5.59 7.66 0.44
C VAL A 74 5.42 6.26 -0.09
N VAL A 75 4.45 6.08 -0.98
CA VAL A 75 4.10 4.79 -1.56
C VAL A 75 3.85 4.94 -3.04
N ALA A 76 4.27 3.96 -3.84
CA ALA A 76 3.87 3.93 -5.24
C ALA A 76 2.42 3.44 -5.37
N ASP A 77 1.68 3.95 -6.34
CA ASP A 77 0.33 3.51 -6.66
C ASP A 77 0.32 2.13 -7.34
N HIS A 78 1.35 1.84 -8.14
CA HIS A 78 1.59 0.54 -8.77
C HIS A 78 3.08 0.37 -9.11
N GLY A 79 3.47 -0.87 -9.39
CA GLY A 79 4.81 -1.21 -9.85
C GLY A 79 5.03 -0.96 -11.34
N SER A 80 6.25 -1.16 -11.80
CA SER A 80 6.57 -1.20 -13.22
C SER A 80 6.00 -2.45 -13.87
N ARG A 81 5.44 -2.32 -15.08
CA ARG A 81 5.00 -3.50 -15.83
C ARG A 81 6.19 -4.41 -16.15
N VAL A 82 6.15 -5.61 -15.61
CA VAL A 82 7.07 -6.71 -15.90
C VAL A 82 6.25 -7.81 -16.56
N TYR A 83 6.74 -8.33 -17.68
CA TYR A 83 6.09 -9.46 -18.33
C TYR A 83 6.60 -10.77 -17.71
N GLY A 84 5.75 -11.77 -17.64
CA GLY A 84 6.04 -13.09 -17.13
C GLY A 84 5.11 -14.12 -17.75
N SER A 85 5.36 -15.41 -17.53
CA SER A 85 4.52 -16.52 -17.98
C SER A 85 3.27 -16.71 -17.15
N GLN A 86 3.21 -16.10 -15.97
CA GLN A 86 2.09 -16.22 -15.03
C GLN A 86 0.94 -15.30 -15.41
N SER A 87 -0.30 -15.71 -15.11
CA SER A 87 -1.50 -14.89 -15.29
C SER A 87 -1.41 -13.57 -14.53
N ILE A 88 -0.82 -13.58 -13.33
CA ILE A 88 -0.46 -12.38 -12.59
C ILE A 88 1.05 -12.36 -12.34
N PRO A 89 1.81 -11.51 -13.07
CA PRO A 89 3.24 -11.36 -12.86
C PRO A 89 3.51 -10.57 -11.57
N ILE A 90 3.74 -11.28 -10.46
CA ILE A 90 3.84 -10.68 -9.10
C ILE A 90 4.88 -9.56 -9.00
N ARG A 91 6.00 -9.63 -9.74
CA ARG A 91 7.02 -8.58 -9.76
C ARG A 91 6.53 -7.23 -10.27
N SER A 92 5.44 -7.22 -11.05
CA SER A 92 4.80 -5.97 -11.48
C SER A 92 4.09 -5.25 -10.33
N TYR A 93 3.88 -5.93 -9.21
CA TYR A 93 3.14 -5.44 -8.04
C TYR A 93 4.04 -5.10 -6.87
N GLU A 94 5.34 -5.34 -6.99
CA GLU A 94 6.30 -4.93 -5.96
C GLU A 94 6.44 -3.40 -5.97
N ILE A 95 6.06 -2.78 -4.85
CA ILE A 95 6.09 -1.33 -4.67
C ILE A 95 6.82 -0.96 -3.39
N PRO A 96 7.57 0.15 -3.37
CA PRO A 96 8.18 0.66 -2.15
C PRO A 96 7.13 1.38 -1.27
N LEU A 97 7.27 1.20 0.04
CA LEU A 97 6.62 2.02 1.06
C LEU A 97 7.69 2.57 1.98
N LEU A 98 7.78 3.89 2.09
CA LEU A 98 8.63 4.58 3.05
C LEU A 98 7.75 5.34 4.03
N VAL A 99 8.00 5.16 5.32
CA VAL A 99 7.33 5.93 6.37
C VAL A 99 8.35 6.75 7.14
N VAL A 100 8.08 8.03 7.26
CA VAL A 100 8.88 9.00 8.05
C VAL A 100 7.93 9.66 9.04
N GLY A 101 8.26 9.57 10.33
CA GLY A 101 7.44 10.15 11.40
C GLY A 101 8.28 10.44 12.62
N PRO A 102 8.87 11.64 12.75
CA PRO A 102 9.84 11.94 13.82
C PRO A 102 9.36 11.65 15.23
N ALA A 103 8.06 11.77 15.49
CA ALA A 103 7.48 11.47 16.79
C ALA A 103 7.28 9.97 17.08
N VAL A 104 7.08 9.15 16.03
CA VAL A 104 6.65 7.75 16.18
C VAL A 104 7.66 6.74 15.64
N VAL A 105 8.49 7.13 14.68
CA VAL A 105 9.55 6.29 14.10
C VAL A 105 10.87 6.57 14.82
N LYS A 106 11.30 5.64 15.67
CA LYS A 106 12.47 5.83 16.54
C LYS A 106 13.84 5.69 15.85
N GLY A 107 13.87 5.33 14.57
CA GLY A 107 15.11 5.16 13.81
C GLY A 107 14.87 4.40 12.51
N PRO A 108 15.92 4.27 11.69
CA PRO A 108 15.82 3.50 10.46
C PRO A 108 15.57 2.03 10.76
N GLY A 109 14.64 1.43 10.03
CA GLY A 109 14.32 0.03 10.15
C GLY A 109 13.70 -0.48 8.85
N ARG A 110 13.63 -1.79 8.70
CA ARG A 110 13.00 -2.46 7.57
C ARG A 110 11.96 -3.44 8.08
N VAL A 111 10.75 -3.33 7.57
CA VAL A 111 9.68 -4.32 7.78
C VAL A 111 9.74 -5.29 6.61
N ALA A 112 10.08 -6.56 6.88
CA ALA A 112 10.19 -7.60 5.86
C ALA A 112 8.88 -8.37 5.64
N ARG A 113 7.81 -7.95 6.29
CA ARG A 113 6.50 -8.57 6.27
C ARG A 113 5.84 -8.46 4.90
N LEU A 114 5.15 -9.50 4.47
CA LEU A 114 4.32 -9.46 3.27
C LEU A 114 3.08 -8.59 3.53
N GLY A 115 2.88 -7.58 2.70
CA GLY A 115 1.75 -6.69 2.75
C GLY A 115 1.44 -6.10 1.38
N GLY A 116 0.35 -5.34 1.31
CA GLY A 116 -0.08 -4.65 0.10
C GLY A 116 -0.54 -3.23 0.36
N SER A 117 -0.91 -2.52 -0.69
CA SER A 117 -1.41 -1.13 -0.60
C SER A 117 -2.63 -1.00 0.31
N LEU A 118 -3.43 -2.06 0.45
CA LEU A 118 -4.58 -2.06 1.38
C LEU A 118 -4.16 -1.96 2.85
N ASP A 119 -2.94 -2.37 3.18
CA ASP A 119 -2.41 -2.35 4.55
C ASP A 119 -1.88 -0.95 4.96
N VAL A 120 -1.67 -0.05 4.00
CA VAL A 120 -1.09 1.28 4.26
C VAL A 120 -1.99 2.11 5.19
N PRO A 121 -3.30 2.29 4.94
CA PRO A 121 -4.15 3.09 5.82
C PRO A 121 -4.21 2.56 7.26
N THR A 122 -4.35 1.25 7.43
CA THR A 122 -4.44 0.60 8.75
C THR A 122 -3.11 0.68 9.50
N THR A 123 -1.98 0.56 8.80
CA THR A 123 -0.66 0.76 9.40
C THR A 123 -0.48 2.20 9.89
N LEU A 124 -0.88 3.20 9.09
CA LEU A 124 -0.80 4.60 9.49
C LEU A 124 -1.71 4.92 10.67
N LEU A 125 -2.93 4.37 10.69
CA LEU A 125 -3.85 4.51 11.82
C LEU A 125 -3.30 3.85 13.09
N GLY A 126 -2.67 2.67 12.98
CA GLY A 126 -1.96 2.02 14.09
C GLY A 126 -0.83 2.88 14.64
N MET A 127 -0.06 3.55 13.78
CA MET A 127 1.01 4.46 14.19
C MET A 127 0.50 5.71 14.94
N ILE A 128 -0.73 6.16 14.69
CA ILE A 128 -1.36 7.25 15.44
C ILE A 128 -1.65 6.82 16.89
N GLY A 129 -1.80 5.52 17.14
CA GLY A 129 -1.92 4.95 18.47
C GLY A 129 -3.24 5.26 19.18
N ARG A 130 -4.31 5.55 18.46
CA ARG A 130 -5.65 5.78 18.99
C ARG A 130 -6.61 4.70 18.52
N PRO A 131 -7.59 4.28 19.34
CA PRO A 131 -8.66 3.40 18.90
C PRO A 131 -9.40 3.99 17.70
N TYR A 132 -9.68 3.16 16.70
CA TYR A 132 -10.45 3.55 15.52
C TYR A 132 -11.38 2.42 15.07
N ARG A 133 -12.41 2.79 14.33
CA ARG A 133 -13.27 1.84 13.61
C ARG A 133 -12.98 1.99 12.12
N SER A 134 -12.88 0.89 11.40
CA SER A 134 -12.69 0.94 9.96
C SER A 134 -13.40 -0.22 9.26
N MET A 135 -13.70 -0.01 7.99
CA MET A 135 -14.14 -1.06 7.05
C MET A 135 -12.99 -1.46 6.11
N PHE A 136 -11.76 -1.11 6.45
CA PHE A 136 -10.58 -1.49 5.66
C PHE A 136 -10.29 -2.97 5.79
N PHE A 137 -9.93 -3.61 4.68
CA PHE A 137 -9.48 -5.00 4.65
C PHE A 137 -8.00 -5.15 4.99
N GLY A 138 -7.27 -4.04 5.08
CA GLY A 138 -5.87 -4.01 5.40
C GLY A 138 -5.58 -4.29 6.87
N ARG A 139 -4.34 -4.67 7.16
CA ARG A 139 -3.81 -4.95 8.49
C ARG A 139 -2.76 -3.93 8.86
N ASP A 140 -2.49 -3.78 10.13
CA ASP A 140 -1.33 -3.03 10.60
C ASP A 140 -0.05 -3.87 10.41
N LEU A 141 0.81 -3.45 9.50
CA LEU A 141 2.07 -4.14 9.20
C LEU A 141 3.08 -4.05 10.34
N LEU A 142 2.87 -3.18 11.32
CA LEU A 142 3.75 -3.03 12.49
C LEU A 142 3.28 -3.83 13.71
N ALA A 143 2.08 -4.39 13.67
CA ALA A 143 1.52 -5.18 14.77
C ALA A 143 2.11 -6.60 14.93
N GLY A 144 3.21 -6.91 14.22
CA GLY A 144 3.88 -8.21 14.22
C GLY A 144 3.44 -9.11 13.05
N GLU A 145 4.27 -10.12 12.75
CA GLU A 145 3.98 -11.10 11.70
C GLU A 145 2.87 -12.05 12.12
N THR A 146 2.04 -12.45 11.18
CA THR A 146 0.99 -13.44 11.38
C THR A 146 1.04 -14.49 10.27
N GLU A 147 0.49 -15.67 10.54
CA GLU A 147 0.30 -16.70 9.51
C GLU A 147 -0.61 -16.26 8.37
N ARG A 148 -1.38 -15.20 8.59
CA ARG A 148 -2.31 -14.61 7.63
C ARG A 148 -1.71 -13.46 6.82
N ASP A 149 -0.39 -13.30 6.80
CA ASP A 149 0.26 -12.28 5.98
C ASP A 149 0.03 -12.57 4.50
N ARG A 150 -0.51 -11.57 3.81
CA ARG A 150 -0.96 -11.69 2.43
C ARG A 150 -0.91 -10.35 1.70
N ALA A 151 -0.85 -10.43 0.37
CA ALA A 151 -0.99 -9.29 -0.51
C ALA A 151 -2.05 -9.58 -1.59
N TRP A 152 -2.89 -8.60 -1.85
CA TRP A 152 -3.92 -8.65 -2.88
C TRP A 152 -3.36 -8.14 -4.20
N LEU A 153 -3.70 -8.84 -5.26
CA LEU A 153 -3.28 -8.51 -6.62
C LEU A 153 -4.52 -8.42 -7.52
N ASN A 154 -4.56 -7.42 -8.38
CA ASN A 154 -5.56 -7.28 -9.41
C ASN A 154 -4.86 -7.07 -10.74
N HIS A 155 -5.06 -7.95 -11.70
CA HIS A 155 -4.43 -7.89 -13.01
C HIS A 155 -5.47 -8.08 -14.10
N ASN A 156 -5.77 -7.00 -14.84
CA ASN A 156 -6.85 -7.00 -15.84
C ASN A 156 -8.20 -7.38 -15.21
N ARG A 157 -8.64 -8.63 -15.40
CA ARG A 157 -9.87 -9.18 -14.83
C ARG A 157 -9.62 -10.32 -13.85
N ASP A 158 -8.37 -10.61 -13.57
CA ASP A 158 -7.98 -11.66 -12.65
C ASP A 158 -7.66 -11.06 -11.29
N ILE A 159 -7.98 -11.80 -10.25
CA ILE A 159 -7.73 -11.44 -8.87
C ILE A 159 -6.79 -12.47 -8.29
N GLY A 160 -5.77 -12.03 -7.60
CA GLY A 160 -4.84 -12.91 -6.93
C GLY A 160 -4.70 -12.59 -5.45
N MET A 161 -4.39 -13.61 -4.68
CA MET A 161 -3.90 -13.48 -3.32
C MET A 161 -2.58 -14.21 -3.16
N LEU A 162 -1.56 -13.45 -2.83
CA LEU A 162 -0.24 -13.96 -2.45
C LEU A 162 -0.19 -14.11 -0.94
N ALA A 163 0.10 -15.30 -0.46
CA ALA A 163 0.28 -15.61 0.96
C ALA A 163 1.53 -16.50 1.13
N ARG A 164 2.53 -15.98 1.82
CA ARG A 164 3.84 -16.64 1.96
C ARG A 164 4.45 -16.99 0.59
N ASP A 165 4.57 -18.28 0.28
CA ASP A 165 5.11 -18.86 -0.95
C ASP A 165 4.01 -19.34 -1.91
N ARG A 166 2.76 -18.98 -1.68
CA ARG A 166 1.59 -19.43 -2.45
C ARG A 166 0.89 -18.25 -3.11
N LEU A 167 0.48 -18.45 -4.35
CA LEU A 167 -0.39 -17.53 -5.07
C LEU A 167 -1.60 -18.30 -5.61
N VAL A 168 -2.79 -17.82 -5.28
CA VAL A 168 -4.01 -18.23 -5.96
C VAL A 168 -4.44 -17.12 -6.93
N VAL A 169 -4.87 -17.50 -8.11
CA VAL A 169 -5.43 -16.60 -9.11
C VAL A 169 -6.84 -17.05 -9.48
N LEU A 170 -7.80 -16.16 -9.29
CA LEU A 170 -9.18 -16.32 -9.71
C LEU A 170 -9.38 -15.57 -11.03
N GLY A 171 -9.61 -16.30 -12.10
CA GLY A 171 -9.81 -15.75 -13.43
C GLY A 171 -11.26 -15.81 -13.90
N LEU A 172 -11.49 -15.34 -15.12
CA LEU A 172 -12.80 -15.39 -15.76
C LEU A 172 -13.28 -16.84 -15.96
N LYS A 173 -14.61 -17.01 -16.09
CA LYS A 173 -15.24 -18.32 -16.28
C LYS A 173 -14.94 -19.34 -15.17
N ARG A 174 -14.68 -18.84 -13.96
CA ARG A 174 -14.36 -19.66 -12.78
C ARG A 174 -13.05 -20.45 -12.92
N THR A 175 -12.10 -19.94 -13.69
CA THR A 175 -10.76 -20.55 -13.68
C THR A 175 -10.07 -20.24 -12.37
N VAL A 176 -9.37 -21.23 -11.83
CA VAL A 176 -8.55 -21.08 -10.62
C VAL A 176 -7.18 -21.66 -10.93
N GLU A 177 -6.17 -20.88 -10.68
CA GLU A 177 -4.77 -21.29 -10.85
C GLU A 177 -4.04 -21.16 -9.52
N PHE A 178 -3.14 -22.09 -9.25
CA PHE A 178 -2.32 -22.10 -8.05
C PHE A 178 -0.85 -22.11 -8.44
N TYR A 179 -0.05 -21.37 -7.68
CA TYR A 179 1.39 -21.28 -7.88
C TYR A 179 2.10 -21.34 -6.55
N GLN A 180 3.35 -21.84 -6.56
CA GLN A 180 4.23 -21.81 -5.40
C GLN A 180 5.63 -21.33 -5.77
N GLY A 181 6.34 -20.78 -4.79
CA GLY A 181 7.74 -20.37 -4.89
C GLY A 181 8.03 -19.10 -4.10
N ASP A 182 9.28 -18.68 -4.11
CA ASP A 182 9.70 -17.44 -3.45
C ASP A 182 9.10 -16.22 -4.18
N PRO A 183 8.25 -15.40 -3.55
CA PRO A 183 7.71 -14.18 -4.16
C PRO A 183 8.78 -13.17 -4.61
N LYS A 184 9.98 -13.25 -4.05
CA LYS A 184 11.14 -12.44 -4.46
C LYS A 184 11.89 -13.03 -5.64
N GLY A 185 11.56 -14.26 -6.00
CA GLY A 185 12.10 -14.95 -7.17
C GLY A 185 11.61 -14.36 -8.48
N ALA A 186 12.11 -14.89 -9.60
CA ALA A 186 11.71 -14.42 -10.92
C ALA A 186 10.27 -14.83 -11.27
N GLU A 187 9.92 -16.07 -10.99
CA GLU A 187 8.63 -16.67 -11.32
C GLU A 187 8.24 -17.71 -10.27
N LEU A 188 6.92 -17.87 -10.08
CA LEU A 188 6.36 -18.95 -9.30
C LEU A 188 6.07 -20.15 -10.21
N THR A 189 6.12 -21.34 -9.66
CA THR A 189 5.84 -22.59 -10.39
C THR A 189 4.35 -22.93 -10.26
N PRO A 190 3.66 -23.25 -11.36
CA PRO A 190 2.29 -23.74 -11.31
C PRO A 190 2.18 -25.02 -10.45
N LEU A 191 1.09 -25.12 -9.69
CA LEU A 191 0.72 -26.28 -8.92
C LEU A 191 -0.39 -27.05 -9.63
N GLU A 192 -0.07 -28.26 -10.11
CA GLU A 192 -1.06 -29.15 -10.72
C GLU A 192 -2.01 -29.80 -9.69
N GLN A 193 -1.50 -30.02 -8.48
CA GLN A 193 -2.23 -30.64 -7.38
C GLN A 193 -2.23 -29.73 -6.15
N PRO A 194 -3.23 -28.85 -6.02
CA PRO A 194 -3.36 -27.98 -4.88
C PRO A 194 -3.67 -28.78 -3.60
N THR A 195 -3.09 -28.33 -2.49
CA THR A 195 -3.32 -28.87 -1.14
C THR A 195 -4.60 -28.30 -0.54
N ASP A 196 -5.02 -28.82 0.62
CA ASP A 196 -6.15 -28.25 1.37
C ASP A 196 -5.91 -26.79 1.76
N ALA A 197 -4.67 -26.44 2.11
CA ALA A 197 -4.30 -25.05 2.42
C ALA A 197 -4.42 -24.12 1.19
N ASP A 198 -4.12 -24.61 -0.01
CA ASP A 198 -4.32 -23.84 -1.24
C ASP A 198 -5.81 -23.65 -1.54
N ARG A 199 -6.64 -24.64 -1.23
CA ARG A 199 -8.10 -24.54 -1.35
C ARG A 199 -8.70 -23.60 -0.32
N GLU A 200 -8.18 -23.56 0.90
CA GLU A 200 -8.57 -22.58 1.90
C GLU A 200 -8.23 -21.16 1.44
N LEU A 201 -7.05 -20.98 0.84
CA LEU A 201 -6.63 -19.70 0.28
C LEU A 201 -7.56 -19.24 -0.88
N GLU A 202 -8.03 -20.16 -1.71
CA GLU A 202 -9.04 -19.92 -2.76
C GLU A 202 -10.36 -19.43 -2.16
N LEU A 203 -10.84 -20.13 -1.11
CA LEU A 203 -12.08 -19.75 -0.42
C LEU A 203 -11.97 -18.38 0.23
N ASP A 204 -10.89 -18.11 0.92
CA ASP A 204 -10.61 -16.80 1.53
C ASP A 204 -10.59 -15.69 0.48
N THR A 205 -9.90 -15.92 -0.64
CA THR A 205 -9.81 -14.97 -1.76
C THR A 205 -11.19 -14.66 -2.32
N THR A 206 -11.99 -15.69 -2.56
CA THR A 206 -13.35 -15.57 -3.08
C THR A 206 -14.25 -14.81 -2.09
N ALA A 207 -14.22 -15.20 -0.82
CA ALA A 207 -15.07 -14.61 0.21
C ALA A 207 -14.77 -13.12 0.41
N ILE A 208 -13.50 -12.75 0.49
CA ILE A 208 -13.12 -11.33 0.68
C ILE A 208 -13.51 -10.50 -0.53
N TYR A 209 -13.33 -11.03 -1.75
CA TYR A 209 -13.77 -10.32 -2.96
C TYR A 209 -15.28 -10.11 -2.97
N GLN A 210 -16.06 -11.13 -2.64
CA GLN A 210 -17.52 -11.04 -2.58
C GLN A 210 -17.97 -10.05 -1.52
N VAL A 211 -17.36 -10.07 -0.33
CA VAL A 211 -17.67 -9.11 0.74
C VAL A 211 -17.31 -7.68 0.33
N ALA A 212 -16.16 -7.49 -0.34
CA ALA A 212 -15.76 -6.17 -0.82
C ALA A 212 -16.72 -5.62 -1.89
N ASP A 213 -17.16 -6.48 -2.80
CA ASP A 213 -18.15 -6.14 -3.83
C ASP A 213 -19.51 -5.78 -3.20
N ASP A 214 -20.00 -6.61 -2.27
CA ASP A 214 -21.25 -6.37 -1.54
C ASP A 214 -21.22 -5.04 -0.78
N LEU A 215 -20.16 -4.80 -0.02
CA LEU A 215 -19.96 -3.54 0.70
C LEU A 215 -19.96 -2.33 -0.24
N TYR A 216 -19.31 -2.46 -1.39
CA TYR A 216 -19.23 -1.40 -2.37
C TYR A 216 -20.59 -1.15 -3.06
N MET A 217 -21.22 -2.19 -3.55
CA MET A 217 -22.49 -2.10 -4.28
C MET A 217 -23.63 -1.56 -3.43
N HIS A 218 -23.68 -1.94 -2.16
CA HIS A 218 -24.71 -1.49 -1.22
C HIS A 218 -24.29 -0.30 -0.35
N ARG A 219 -23.09 0.27 -0.58
CA ARG A 219 -22.54 1.42 0.18
C ARG A 219 -22.40 1.17 1.68
N LEU A 220 -22.20 -0.08 2.08
CA LEU A 220 -22.07 -0.49 3.47
C LEU A 220 -20.69 -0.20 4.08
N TYR A 221 -19.76 0.35 3.28
CA TYR A 221 -18.42 0.79 3.74
C TYR A 221 -18.45 2.09 4.54
N ARG A 222 -19.60 2.74 4.67
CA ARG A 222 -19.75 3.97 5.47
C ARG A 222 -19.91 3.63 6.94
N ILE A 223 -19.17 4.34 7.78
CA ILE A 223 -19.31 4.26 9.23
C ILE A 223 -20.06 5.52 9.65
N ASP A 224 -21.35 5.40 9.88
CA ASP A 224 -22.25 6.51 10.26
C ASP A 224 -22.20 6.82 11.77
N ALA A 225 -21.12 6.45 12.45
CA ALA A 225 -20.98 6.76 13.88
C ALA A 225 -20.28 8.11 14.07
N ASP A 226 -20.87 8.98 14.87
CA ASP A 226 -20.19 10.19 15.37
C ASP A 226 -18.89 9.75 16.07
N PRO A 227 -17.70 10.24 15.65
CA PRO A 227 -16.45 9.89 16.30
C PRO A 227 -16.42 10.17 17.81
N ARG A 228 -17.31 11.04 18.30
CA ARG A 228 -17.47 11.37 19.72
C ARG A 228 -18.21 10.30 20.52
N GLU A 229 -18.94 9.41 19.88
CA GLU A 229 -19.67 8.31 20.49
C GLU A 229 -18.85 7.02 20.63
N LEU A 230 -17.62 7.02 20.16
CA LEU A 230 -16.74 5.87 20.36
C LEU A 230 -16.39 5.77 21.85
N PRO A 231 -16.71 4.66 22.53
CA PRO A 231 -16.34 4.49 23.91
C PRO A 231 -14.81 4.61 24.05
N ALA A 232 -14.36 5.40 25.01
CA ALA A 232 -12.95 5.67 25.28
C ALA A 232 -12.12 4.41 25.64
N LYS A 233 -12.76 3.24 25.70
CA LYS A 233 -12.17 1.94 26.02
C LYS A 233 -12.91 0.80 25.29
N ALA A 234 -12.75 0.70 24.00
CA ALA A 234 -12.88 -0.60 23.33
C ALA A 234 -11.47 -0.99 22.85
N ALA A 235 -10.59 -1.26 23.80
CA ALA A 235 -9.41 -2.05 23.51
C ALA A 235 -9.90 -3.45 23.15
N LEU A 236 -9.94 -3.78 21.87
CA LEU A 236 -9.92 -5.17 21.48
C LEU A 236 -8.65 -5.78 22.11
N PRO A 237 -8.74 -6.96 22.74
CA PRO A 237 -7.55 -7.62 23.27
C PRO A 237 -6.58 -7.81 22.10
N VAL A 238 -5.49 -7.09 22.12
CA VAL A 238 -4.30 -7.43 21.35
C VAL A 238 -3.76 -8.67 22.05
N GLU A 239 -4.12 -9.85 21.59
CA GLU A 239 -3.33 -11.02 21.89
C GLU A 239 -1.93 -10.78 21.37
N ARG A 240 -1.02 -10.60 22.32
CA ARG A 240 0.42 -10.39 22.08
C ARG A 240 1.10 -11.69 21.70
#